data_a658268d2de4f25524a9836f6ed4c8a0
#
_entry.id   a658268d2de4f25524a9836f6ed4c8a0
#
_cell.length_a   1.000
_cell.length_b   1.000
_cell.length_c   1.000
_cell.angle_alpha   90.00
_cell.angle_beta   90.00
_cell.angle_gamma   90.00
#
_symmetry.space_group_name_H-M   'P 1'
#
loop_
_entity.id
_entity.type
_entity.pdbx_description
1 polymer ?
#
loop_
_entity_poly.entity_id
_entity_poly.type
_entity_poly.pdbx_seq_one_letter_code
_entity_poly.pdbx_strand_id
1 'polypeptide(L)'
;MRMLSLALALGAMTLVTGCEDTGARRPDDVTQSNLNAARRIVANDPARRQDLMNSCRADIRMNLKNTNNNVAVVMGVSPAQVPTVFCDRMIEGVQSGRLDATDINESKRGNITPKMLAVLQAR
;
A
#
# COMPACT_ATOMS: atom_id res chain seq x y z
N MET A 1 3.10 15.77 71.82
CA MET A 1 1.88 14.96 71.85
C MET A 1 1.28 14.94 70.43
N ARG A 2 1.27 13.74 69.87
CA ARG A 2 0.34 13.19 68.90
C ARG A 2 0.15 13.97 67.59
N MET A 3 0.86 13.64 66.57
CA MET A 3 0.59 12.48 65.69
C MET A 3 -0.80 12.51 65.09
N LEU A 4 -0.89 12.84 63.87
CA LEU A 4 -1.81 12.15 62.95
C LEU A 4 -1.27 12.23 61.53
N SER A 5 -0.79 11.11 61.09
CA SER A 5 -0.45 10.83 59.70
C SER A 5 -1.72 10.72 58.89
N LEU A 6 -1.85 11.50 57.86
CA LEU A 6 -2.86 11.23 56.84
C LEU A 6 -2.15 10.81 55.55
N ALA A 7 -2.19 9.54 55.30
CA ALA A 7 -1.77 8.97 54.06
C ALA A 7 -2.86 9.27 53.00
N LEU A 8 -2.56 10.13 52.06
CA LEU A 8 -3.38 10.26 50.86
C LEU A 8 -2.89 9.28 49.84
N ALA A 9 -3.69 8.26 49.64
CA ALA A 9 -3.57 7.36 48.50
C ALA A 9 -3.98 8.09 47.23
N LEU A 10 -3.03 8.48 46.42
CA LEU A 10 -3.30 8.91 45.06
C LEU A 10 -3.55 7.67 44.20
N GLY A 11 -4.79 7.51 43.83
CA GLY A 11 -5.22 6.53 42.87
C GLY A 11 -4.53 6.79 41.51
N ALA A 12 -3.78 5.80 41.07
CA ALA A 12 -3.25 5.75 39.73
C ALA A 12 -4.42 5.62 38.75
N MET A 13 -4.73 6.70 38.06
CA MET A 13 -5.53 6.62 36.85
C MET A 13 -4.69 5.95 35.79
N THR A 14 -4.86 4.68 35.61
CA THR A 14 -4.43 3.98 34.42
C THR A 14 -5.28 4.49 33.26
N LEU A 15 -4.71 5.38 32.48
CA LEU A 15 -5.18 5.66 31.15
C LEU A 15 -5.01 4.38 30.33
N VAL A 16 -6.09 3.66 30.20
CA VAL A 16 -6.21 2.63 29.17
C VAL A 16 -6.30 3.39 27.85
N THR A 17 -5.13 3.70 27.28
CA THR A 17 -5.08 4.01 25.88
C THR A 17 -5.53 2.75 25.16
N GLY A 18 -6.72 2.81 24.57
CA GLY A 18 -7.20 1.77 23.71
C GLY A 18 -6.13 1.45 22.70
N CYS A 19 -5.69 0.21 22.64
CA CYS A 19 -5.01 -0.32 21.50
C CYS A 19 -6.02 -0.28 20.38
N GLU A 20 -6.03 0.79 19.62
CA GLU A 20 -6.50 0.72 18.25
C GLU A 20 -5.60 -0.32 17.59
N ASP A 21 -6.24 -1.32 17.08
CA ASP A 21 -5.63 -2.39 16.31
C ASP A 21 -5.11 -1.80 15.00
N THR A 22 -4.05 -1.03 15.12
CA THR A 22 -3.23 -0.61 14.00
C THR A 22 -2.42 -1.82 13.65
N GLY A 23 -2.93 -2.59 12.70
CA GLY A 23 -2.16 -3.65 12.06
C GLY A 23 -0.75 -3.13 11.85
N ALA A 24 0.25 -3.82 12.39
CA ALA A 24 1.60 -3.33 12.60
C ALA A 24 2.12 -2.63 11.35
N ARG A 25 2.11 -1.29 11.36
CA ARG A 25 2.64 -0.48 10.26
C ARG A 25 4.14 -0.70 10.24
N ARG A 26 4.63 -1.23 9.13
CA ARG A 26 6.07 -1.40 8.93
C ARG A 26 6.69 -0.05 8.56
N PRO A 27 7.98 0.18 8.90
CA PRO A 27 8.66 1.44 8.55
C PRO A 27 8.67 1.76 7.06
N ASP A 28 8.58 0.76 6.21
CA ASP A 28 8.57 0.86 4.75
C ASP A 28 7.16 0.93 4.13
N ASP A 29 6.12 0.93 4.96
CA ASP A 29 4.75 1.04 4.48
C ASP A 29 4.46 2.44 3.92
N VAL A 30 3.80 2.44 2.79
CA VAL A 30 3.31 3.69 2.16
C VAL A 30 2.15 4.22 2.98
N THR A 31 2.21 5.51 3.32
CA THR A 31 1.08 6.20 3.95
C THR A 31 0.14 6.77 2.88
N GLN A 32 -1.14 6.95 3.22
CA GLN A 32 -2.09 7.58 2.31
C GLN A 32 -1.66 9.00 1.92
N SER A 33 -1.05 9.74 2.84
CA SER A 33 -0.50 11.07 2.57
C SER A 33 0.62 11.03 1.52
N ASN A 34 1.57 10.10 1.66
CA ASN A 34 2.65 9.92 0.69
C ASN A 34 2.12 9.48 -0.67
N LEU A 35 1.13 8.60 -0.70
CA LEU A 35 0.49 8.18 -1.93
C LEU A 35 -0.21 9.35 -2.63
N ASN A 36 -0.91 10.21 -1.89
CA ASN A 36 -1.56 11.40 -2.43
C ASN A 36 -0.54 12.41 -2.98
N ALA A 37 0.61 12.56 -2.31
CA ALA A 37 1.71 13.39 -2.82
C ALA A 37 2.29 12.82 -4.13
N ALA A 38 2.51 11.52 -4.18
CA ALA A 38 2.98 10.84 -5.40
C ALA A 38 1.99 10.99 -6.57
N ARG A 39 0.68 10.88 -6.31
CA ARG A 39 -0.38 11.12 -7.33
C ARG A 39 -0.25 12.51 -7.96
N ARG A 40 -0.05 13.54 -7.13
CA ARG A 40 0.09 14.91 -7.63
C ARG A 40 1.33 15.10 -8.49
N ILE A 41 2.46 14.51 -8.07
CA ILE A 41 3.70 14.57 -8.83
C ILE A 41 3.52 13.89 -10.20
N VAL A 42 3.01 12.67 -10.20
CA VAL A 42 2.83 11.88 -11.43
C VAL A 42 1.80 12.50 -12.38
N ALA A 43 0.76 13.16 -11.85
CA ALA A 43 -0.24 13.86 -12.66
C ALA A 43 0.32 15.11 -13.37
N ASN A 44 1.30 15.77 -12.77
CA ASN A 44 1.82 17.04 -13.25
C ASN A 44 3.20 16.92 -13.94
N ASP A 45 3.86 15.78 -13.85
CA ASP A 45 5.19 15.55 -14.41
C ASP A 45 5.23 14.26 -15.24
N PRO A 46 5.10 14.36 -16.57
CA PRO A 46 5.15 13.19 -17.47
C PRO A 46 6.47 12.42 -17.40
N ALA A 47 7.60 13.10 -17.13
CA ALA A 47 8.89 12.43 -17.00
C ALA A 47 8.92 11.53 -15.76
N ARG A 48 8.41 12.02 -14.63
CA ARG A 48 8.28 11.21 -13.40
C ARG A 48 7.34 10.03 -13.58
N ARG A 49 6.25 10.22 -14.32
CA ARG A 49 5.36 9.11 -14.67
C ARG A 49 6.11 8.03 -15.46
N GLN A 50 6.91 8.44 -16.44
CA GLN A 50 7.68 7.51 -17.26
C GLN A 50 8.74 6.76 -16.43
N ASP A 51 9.42 7.45 -15.53
CA ASP A 51 10.39 6.85 -14.62
C ASP A 51 9.73 5.80 -13.73
N LEU A 52 8.56 6.12 -13.17
CA LEU A 52 7.78 5.19 -12.36
C LEU A 52 7.35 3.95 -13.16
N MET A 53 6.91 4.14 -14.41
CA MET A 53 6.57 3.04 -15.30
C MET A 53 7.76 2.14 -15.58
N ASN A 54 8.92 2.72 -15.87
CA ASN A 54 10.13 1.96 -16.15
C ASN A 54 10.60 1.17 -14.92
N SER A 55 10.57 1.77 -13.75
CA SER A 55 10.90 1.09 -12.49
C SER A 55 9.93 -0.05 -12.18
N CYS A 56 8.63 0.19 -12.32
CA CYS A 56 7.61 -0.83 -12.13
C CYS A 56 7.81 -2.02 -13.06
N ARG A 57 8.04 -1.78 -14.35
CA ARG A 57 8.27 -2.85 -15.33
C ARG A 57 9.51 -3.67 -15.02
N ALA A 58 10.58 -3.03 -14.56
CA ALA A 58 11.81 -3.72 -14.16
C ALA A 58 11.56 -4.64 -12.96
N ASP A 59 10.87 -4.14 -11.93
CA ASP A 59 10.52 -4.90 -10.72
C ASP A 59 9.62 -6.09 -11.04
N ILE A 60 8.61 -5.90 -11.88
CA ILE A 60 7.70 -6.97 -12.29
C ILE A 60 8.42 -8.05 -13.07
N ARG A 61 9.31 -7.69 -13.99
CA ARG A 61 10.13 -8.67 -14.73
C ARG A 61 11.00 -9.52 -13.84
N MET A 62 11.55 -8.94 -12.78
CA MET A 62 12.40 -9.68 -11.82
C MET A 62 11.57 -10.62 -10.94
N ASN A 63 10.41 -10.17 -10.50
CA ASN A 63 9.61 -10.88 -9.50
C ASN A 63 8.65 -11.93 -10.11
N LEU A 64 8.27 -11.78 -11.37
CA LEU A 64 7.28 -12.64 -12.03
C LEU A 64 7.85 -13.75 -12.91
N LYS A 65 9.16 -14.00 -12.88
CA LYS A 65 9.78 -15.04 -13.73
C LYS A 65 9.11 -16.41 -13.63
N ASN A 66 8.51 -16.73 -12.48
CA ASN A 66 7.88 -18.04 -12.22
C ASN A 66 6.34 -18.01 -12.17
N THR A 67 5.70 -16.84 -12.24
CA THR A 67 4.25 -16.67 -12.06
C THR A 67 3.53 -15.98 -13.22
N ASN A 68 4.25 -15.62 -14.26
CA ASN A 68 3.72 -14.83 -15.39
C ASN A 68 2.45 -15.40 -16.04
N ASN A 69 2.37 -16.71 -16.18
CA ASN A 69 1.24 -17.33 -16.89
C ASN A 69 -0.07 -17.17 -16.12
N ASN A 70 -0.06 -17.32 -14.79
CA ASN A 70 -1.26 -17.19 -13.98
C ASN A 70 -1.73 -15.73 -13.93
N VAL A 71 -0.79 -14.79 -13.80
CA VAL A 71 -1.10 -13.35 -13.81
C VAL A 71 -1.63 -12.93 -15.17
N ALA A 72 -1.05 -13.42 -16.26
CA ALA A 72 -1.51 -13.15 -17.62
C ALA A 72 -2.96 -13.60 -17.83
N VAL A 73 -3.32 -14.79 -17.37
CA VAL A 73 -4.69 -15.32 -17.43
C VAL A 73 -5.67 -14.43 -16.66
N VAL A 74 -5.32 -14.07 -15.42
CA VAL A 74 -6.15 -13.18 -14.59
C VAL A 74 -6.36 -11.83 -15.26
N MET A 75 -5.33 -11.29 -15.90
CA MET A 75 -5.37 -9.99 -16.56
C MET A 75 -5.98 -10.04 -17.97
N GLY A 76 -6.14 -11.23 -18.57
CA GLY A 76 -6.62 -11.39 -19.92
C GLY A 76 -5.63 -10.88 -20.99
N VAL A 77 -4.33 -11.03 -20.75
CA VAL A 77 -3.25 -10.59 -21.65
C VAL A 77 -2.24 -11.71 -21.90
N SER A 78 -1.37 -11.56 -22.91
CA SER A 78 -0.27 -12.49 -23.11
C SER A 78 0.81 -12.33 -22.02
N PRO A 79 1.58 -13.38 -21.69
CA PRO A 79 2.67 -13.29 -20.72
C PRO A 79 3.69 -12.19 -21.01
N ALA A 80 3.99 -11.94 -22.28
CA ALA A 80 4.91 -10.87 -22.69
C ALA A 80 4.38 -9.45 -22.40
N GLN A 81 3.07 -9.27 -22.34
CA GLN A 81 2.41 -8.00 -22.06
C GLN A 81 2.27 -7.71 -20.57
N VAL A 82 2.41 -8.72 -19.71
CA VAL A 82 2.17 -8.59 -18.26
C VAL A 82 2.92 -7.42 -17.65
N PRO A 83 4.24 -7.22 -17.82
CA PRO A 83 4.94 -6.12 -17.17
C PRO A 83 4.36 -4.75 -17.55
N THR A 84 4.07 -4.53 -18.82
CA THR A 84 3.54 -3.25 -19.29
C THR A 84 2.12 -3.01 -18.83
N VAL A 85 1.23 -3.97 -19.07
CA VAL A 85 -0.19 -3.81 -18.74
C VAL A 85 -0.44 -3.79 -17.22
N PHE A 86 0.30 -4.60 -16.48
CA PHE A 86 0.24 -4.57 -15.01
C PHE A 86 0.58 -3.19 -14.47
N CYS A 87 1.72 -2.63 -14.90
CA CYS A 87 2.16 -1.33 -14.42
C CYS A 87 1.23 -0.20 -14.87
N ASP A 88 0.74 -0.22 -16.10
CA ASP A 88 -0.24 0.75 -16.58
C ASP A 88 -1.51 0.73 -15.72
N ARG A 89 -2.09 -0.44 -15.49
CA ARG A 89 -3.31 -0.59 -14.70
C ARG A 89 -3.12 -0.20 -13.24
N MET A 90 -1.98 -0.56 -12.64
CA MET A 90 -1.65 -0.21 -11.26
C MET A 90 -1.48 1.31 -11.09
N ILE A 91 -0.72 1.96 -11.97
CA ILE A 91 -0.51 3.41 -11.92
C ILE A 91 -1.83 4.15 -12.13
N GLU A 92 -2.64 3.72 -13.09
CA GLU A 92 -3.97 4.29 -13.31
C GLU A 92 -4.89 4.06 -12.11
N GLY A 93 -4.87 2.89 -11.50
CA GLY A 93 -5.63 2.57 -10.30
C GLY A 93 -5.26 3.48 -9.12
N VAL A 94 -3.97 3.77 -8.94
CA VAL A 94 -3.48 4.74 -7.95
C VAL A 94 -3.92 6.16 -8.31
N GLN A 95 -3.73 6.60 -9.54
CA GLN A 95 -4.07 7.95 -9.99
C GLN A 95 -5.57 8.25 -9.89
N SER A 96 -6.40 7.30 -10.27
CA SER A 96 -7.86 7.42 -10.21
C SER A 96 -8.46 7.31 -8.81
N GLY A 97 -7.64 6.93 -7.81
CA GLY A 97 -8.10 6.69 -6.44
C GLY A 97 -8.78 5.34 -6.22
N ARG A 98 -8.77 4.44 -7.19
CA ARG A 98 -9.30 3.07 -7.07
C ARG A 98 -8.45 2.21 -6.15
N LEU A 99 -7.15 2.48 -6.07
CA LEU A 99 -6.21 1.86 -5.14
C LEU A 99 -5.76 2.86 -4.09
N ASP A 100 -5.69 2.42 -2.85
CA ASP A 100 -5.21 3.20 -1.71
C ASP A 100 -3.90 2.65 -1.14
N ALA A 101 -3.38 3.29 -0.08
CA ALA A 101 -2.14 2.87 0.55
C ALA A 101 -2.20 1.44 1.11
N THR A 102 -3.36 1.00 1.58
CA THR A 102 -3.55 -0.37 2.06
C THR A 102 -3.35 -1.37 0.93
N ASP A 103 -3.95 -1.13 -0.24
CA ASP A 103 -3.80 -2.01 -1.40
C ASP A 103 -2.33 -2.13 -1.83
N ILE A 104 -1.61 -0.99 -1.86
CA ILE A 104 -0.19 -0.98 -2.21
C ILE A 104 0.66 -1.76 -1.20
N ASN A 105 0.42 -1.57 0.09
CA ASN A 105 1.16 -2.26 1.14
C ASN A 105 0.86 -3.76 1.15
N GLU A 106 -0.39 -4.17 0.91
CA GLU A 106 -0.73 -5.59 0.76
C GLU A 106 -0.03 -6.21 -0.45
N SER A 107 0.05 -5.49 -1.57
CA SER A 107 0.82 -5.93 -2.74
C SER A 107 2.30 -6.16 -2.42
N LYS A 108 2.92 -5.27 -1.66
CA LYS A 108 4.32 -5.42 -1.21
C LYS A 108 4.51 -6.68 -0.34
N ARG A 109 3.47 -7.13 0.33
CA ARG A 109 3.45 -8.38 1.13
C ARG A 109 3.10 -9.61 0.31
N GLY A 110 2.86 -9.47 -0.99
CA GLY A 110 2.47 -10.54 -1.89
C GLY A 110 0.97 -10.86 -1.88
N ASN A 111 0.16 -10.02 -1.27
CA ASN A 111 -1.29 -10.16 -1.21
C ASN A 111 -1.96 -9.32 -2.31
N ILE A 112 -2.99 -9.87 -2.93
CA ILE A 112 -3.81 -9.15 -3.90
C ILE A 112 -5.16 -8.85 -3.26
N THR A 113 -5.47 -7.56 -3.09
CA THR A 113 -6.77 -7.14 -2.56
C THR A 113 -7.86 -7.27 -3.63
N PRO A 114 -9.15 -7.34 -3.24
CA PRO A 114 -10.25 -7.33 -4.20
C PRO A 114 -10.25 -6.12 -5.13
N LYS A 115 -9.88 -4.94 -4.63
CA LYS A 115 -9.74 -3.72 -5.44
C LYS A 115 -8.62 -3.86 -6.46
N MET A 116 -7.49 -4.38 -6.04
CA MET A 116 -6.35 -4.61 -6.93
C MET A 116 -6.70 -5.63 -8.02
N LEU A 117 -7.38 -6.72 -7.66
CA LEU A 117 -7.85 -7.70 -8.63
C LEU A 117 -8.77 -7.07 -9.67
N ALA A 118 -9.73 -6.24 -9.24
CA ALA A 118 -10.63 -5.53 -10.15
C ALA A 118 -9.87 -4.58 -11.10
N VAL A 119 -8.88 -3.85 -10.59
CA VAL A 119 -8.02 -2.98 -11.40
C VAL A 119 -7.20 -3.79 -12.41
N LEU A 120 -6.62 -4.90 -12.00
CA LEU A 120 -5.84 -5.77 -12.89
C LEU A 120 -6.70 -6.44 -13.98
N GLN A 121 -7.96 -6.72 -13.70
CA GLN A 121 -8.93 -7.25 -14.66
C GLN A 121 -9.58 -6.16 -15.54
N ALA A 122 -9.24 -4.89 -15.33
CA ALA A 122 -9.83 -3.74 -16.02
C ALA A 122 -11.37 -3.65 -15.88
N ARG A 123 -11.86 -3.95 -14.66
CA ARG A 123 -13.29 -3.91 -14.30
C ARG A 123 -13.63 -2.66 -13.50
#